data_46a1d6ce42b0623939e147a766084754
#
_entry.id   46a1d6ce42b0623939e147a766084754
#
_cell.length_a   1.000
_cell.length_b   1.000
_cell.length_c   1.000
_cell.angle_alpha   90.00
_cell.angle_beta   90.00
_cell.angle_gamma   90.00
#
_symmetry.space_group_name_H-M   'P 1'
#
loop_
_entity.id
_entity.type
_entity.pdbx_description
1 polymer ?
#
loop_
_entity_poly.entity_id
_entity_poly.type
_entity_poly.pdbx_seq_one_letter_code
_entity_poly.pdbx_strand_id
1 'polypeptide(L)'
;MSDASASLIAAIPRLRRYARALLGADGGADDLVQDTVERGWRKLASWRAGSDMRAWLFGIMHNLHVDRLRQATLPTESLDALAEHGALPDPGPGPAAGLALRDLDSLLARLPPEQRSVLLLVALEEMSYDQVAATLGIPLGTVMSRLSRGRERLRLLMAGQAVPAPLKVIK
;
A
#
# COMPACT_ATOMS: atom_id res chain seq x y z
N MET A 1 28.66 -10.09 6.13
CA MET A 1 27.38 -9.63 5.49
C MET A 1 27.75 -8.82 4.26
N SER A 2 27.13 -9.10 3.13
CA SER A 2 27.37 -8.28 1.94
C SER A 2 26.71 -6.89 2.12
N ASP A 3 27.19 -5.89 1.40
CA ASP A 3 26.64 -4.53 1.40
C ASP A 3 25.15 -4.52 0.99
N ALA A 4 24.78 -5.41 0.07
CA ALA A 4 23.37 -5.63 -0.32
C ALA A 4 22.50 -6.16 0.82
N SER A 5 23.02 -7.08 1.64
CA SER A 5 22.30 -7.61 2.80
C SER A 5 22.07 -6.54 3.86
N ALA A 6 23.08 -5.70 4.11
CA ALA A 6 22.95 -4.57 5.03
C ALA A 6 21.91 -3.55 4.54
N SER A 7 21.92 -3.24 3.24
CA SER A 7 20.95 -2.33 2.61
C SER A 7 19.52 -2.88 2.68
N LEU A 8 19.32 -4.18 2.49
CA LEU A 8 18.02 -4.82 2.63
C LEU A 8 17.49 -4.70 4.06
N ILE A 9 18.33 -5.02 5.06
CA ILE A 9 17.95 -4.92 6.48
C ILE A 9 17.60 -3.47 6.84
N ALA A 10 18.37 -2.50 6.36
CA ALA A 10 18.14 -1.08 6.60
C ALA A 10 16.79 -0.57 6.01
N ALA A 11 16.26 -1.24 5.00
CA ALA A 11 14.97 -0.89 4.41
C ALA A 11 13.76 -1.39 5.22
N ILE A 12 13.92 -2.36 6.12
CA ILE A 12 12.80 -3.00 6.85
C ILE A 12 11.92 -2.00 7.60
N PRO A 13 12.42 -1.00 8.33
CA PRO A 13 11.56 -0.04 9.01
C PRO A 13 10.63 0.73 8.07
N ARG A 14 11.13 1.10 6.87
CA ARG A 14 10.34 1.78 5.84
C ARG A 14 9.28 0.85 5.25
N LEU A 15 9.64 -0.38 4.94
CA LEU A 15 8.69 -1.41 4.46
C LEU A 15 7.54 -1.61 5.48
N ARG A 16 7.87 -1.69 6.76
CA ARG A 16 6.88 -1.85 7.84
C ARG A 16 5.95 -0.65 7.93
N ARG A 17 6.49 0.57 7.89
CA ARG A 17 5.70 1.81 7.90
C ARG A 17 4.73 1.86 6.72
N TYR A 18 5.22 1.60 5.52
CA TYR A 18 4.41 1.58 4.31
C TYR A 18 3.34 0.48 4.34
N ALA A 19 3.69 -0.74 4.73
CA ALA A 19 2.75 -1.85 4.82
C ALA A 19 1.60 -1.58 5.81
N ARG A 20 1.89 -0.97 6.96
CA ARG A 20 0.87 -0.55 7.92
C ARG A 20 -0.05 0.53 7.38
N ALA A 21 0.49 1.51 6.68
CA ALA A 21 -0.31 2.55 6.02
C ALA A 21 -1.15 1.97 4.86
N LEU A 22 -0.64 0.94 4.18
CA LEU A 22 -1.31 0.27 3.07
C LEU A 22 -2.47 -0.63 3.52
N LEU A 23 -2.28 -1.40 4.58
CA LEU A 23 -3.21 -2.45 5.02
C LEU A 23 -3.98 -2.11 6.30
N GLY A 24 -3.56 -1.08 7.04
CA GLY A 24 -4.04 -0.82 8.40
C GLY A 24 -3.36 -1.70 9.45
N ALA A 25 -3.69 -1.48 10.73
CA ALA A 25 -3.04 -2.15 11.86
C ALA A 25 -3.28 -3.67 11.87
N ASP A 26 -4.47 -4.10 11.48
CA ASP A 26 -4.92 -5.50 11.56
C ASP A 26 -4.90 -6.22 10.20
N GLY A 27 -4.39 -5.57 9.16
CA GLY A 27 -4.46 -6.05 7.77
C GLY A 27 -3.35 -7.02 7.34
N GLY A 28 -2.58 -7.60 8.25
CA GLY A 28 -1.48 -8.51 7.90
C GLY A 28 -0.23 -7.79 7.38
N ALA A 29 0.01 -6.55 7.84
CA ALA A 29 1.14 -5.74 7.42
C ALA A 29 2.49 -6.41 7.74
N ASP A 30 2.64 -6.99 8.94
CA ASP A 30 3.87 -7.65 9.33
C ASP A 30 4.13 -8.92 8.49
N ASP A 31 3.10 -9.68 8.12
CA ASP A 31 3.21 -10.82 7.21
C ASP A 31 3.64 -10.38 5.80
N LEU A 32 3.09 -9.28 5.31
CA LEU A 32 3.50 -8.73 4.01
C LEU A 32 4.96 -8.28 4.01
N VAL A 33 5.43 -7.67 5.10
CA VAL A 33 6.84 -7.28 5.29
C VAL A 33 7.72 -8.51 5.31
N GLN A 34 7.35 -9.52 6.09
CA GLN A 34 8.12 -10.78 6.18
C GLN A 34 8.25 -11.45 4.82
N ASP A 35 7.16 -11.62 4.08
CA ASP A 35 7.17 -12.22 2.75
C ASP A 35 8.01 -11.39 1.76
N THR A 36 7.95 -10.06 1.87
CA THR A 36 8.76 -9.16 1.04
C THR A 36 10.24 -9.33 1.31
N VAL A 37 10.63 -9.35 2.58
CA VAL A 37 12.03 -9.52 3.01
C VAL A 37 12.55 -10.90 2.60
N GLU A 38 11.78 -11.94 2.82
CA GLU A 38 12.13 -13.31 2.44
C GLU A 38 12.32 -13.45 0.92
N ARG A 39 11.38 -12.91 0.13
CA ARG A 39 11.48 -12.93 -1.33
C ARG A 39 12.66 -12.07 -1.83
N GLY A 40 12.87 -10.90 -1.22
CA GLY A 40 14.01 -10.04 -1.49
C GLY A 40 15.32 -10.75 -1.19
N TRP A 41 15.41 -11.43 -0.05
CA TRP A 41 16.60 -12.19 0.33
C TRP A 41 16.93 -13.31 -0.66
N ARG A 42 15.94 -14.09 -1.06
CA ARG A 42 16.12 -15.15 -2.08
C ARG A 42 16.53 -14.59 -3.44
N LYS A 43 16.13 -13.38 -3.77
CA LYS A 43 16.44 -12.71 -5.05
C LYS A 43 17.61 -11.74 -4.96
N LEU A 44 18.32 -11.67 -3.82
CA LEU A 44 19.37 -10.68 -3.58
C LEU A 44 20.50 -10.75 -4.63
N ALA A 45 20.81 -11.94 -5.12
CA ALA A 45 21.80 -12.14 -6.18
C ALA A 45 21.39 -11.50 -7.52
N SER A 46 20.09 -11.27 -7.74
CA SER A 46 19.55 -10.62 -8.95
C SER A 46 19.44 -9.10 -8.80
N TRP A 47 19.64 -8.57 -7.61
CA TRP A 47 19.61 -7.13 -7.39
C TRP A 47 20.85 -6.47 -8.02
N ARG A 48 20.62 -5.41 -8.79
CA ARG A 48 21.71 -4.66 -9.44
C ARG A 48 22.38 -3.76 -8.41
N ALA A 49 23.66 -4.01 -8.14
CA ALA A 49 24.46 -3.14 -7.29
C ALA A 49 24.41 -1.68 -7.76
N GLY A 50 24.21 -0.75 -6.83
CA GLY A 50 24.08 0.68 -7.14
C GLY A 50 22.65 1.14 -7.50
N SER A 51 21.68 0.23 -7.64
CA SER A 51 20.27 0.62 -7.75
C SER A 51 19.64 0.86 -6.35
N ASP A 52 18.51 1.55 -6.31
CA ASP A 52 17.78 1.79 -5.05
C ASP A 52 17.18 0.49 -4.52
N MET A 53 17.78 -0.07 -3.47
CA MET A 53 17.32 -1.27 -2.78
C MET A 53 15.88 -1.10 -2.28
N ARG A 54 15.55 0.08 -1.78
CA ARG A 54 14.23 0.41 -1.26
C ARG A 54 13.18 0.33 -2.37
N ALA A 55 13.41 0.98 -3.51
CA ALA A 55 12.50 0.94 -4.65
C ALA A 55 12.29 -0.49 -5.16
N TRP A 56 13.35 -1.28 -5.22
CA TRP A 56 13.28 -2.69 -5.61
C TRP A 56 12.42 -3.53 -4.65
N LEU A 57 12.59 -3.33 -3.34
CA LEU A 57 11.79 -4.03 -2.32
C LEU A 57 10.32 -3.59 -2.33
N PHE A 58 10.03 -2.31 -2.57
CA PHE A 58 8.64 -1.85 -2.75
C PHE A 58 7.99 -2.47 -3.99
N GLY A 59 8.74 -2.69 -5.06
CA GLY A 59 8.27 -3.44 -6.22
C GLY A 59 7.88 -4.88 -5.88
N ILE A 60 8.70 -5.57 -5.10
CA ILE A 60 8.40 -6.93 -4.58
C ILE A 60 7.14 -6.90 -3.71
N MET A 61 7.06 -5.95 -2.78
CA MET A 61 5.92 -5.81 -1.86
C MET A 61 4.62 -5.53 -2.62
N HIS A 62 4.67 -4.65 -3.62
CA HIS A 62 3.51 -4.34 -4.46
C HIS A 62 2.99 -5.59 -5.17
N ASN A 63 3.86 -6.36 -5.80
CA ASN A 63 3.47 -7.59 -6.49
C ASN A 63 2.84 -8.60 -5.53
N LEU A 64 3.41 -8.79 -4.34
CA LEU A 64 2.83 -9.64 -3.31
C LEU A 64 1.45 -9.16 -2.85
N HIS A 65 1.29 -7.86 -2.68
CA HIS A 65 0.01 -7.25 -2.30
C HIS A 65 -1.05 -7.44 -3.39
N VAL A 66 -0.71 -7.19 -4.64
CA VAL A 66 -1.61 -7.41 -5.79
C VAL A 66 -2.02 -8.87 -5.90
N ASP A 67 -1.08 -9.81 -5.74
CA ASP A 67 -1.38 -11.24 -5.75
C ASP A 67 -2.37 -11.63 -4.64
N ARG A 68 -2.19 -11.09 -3.42
CA ARG A 68 -3.12 -11.31 -2.31
C ARG A 68 -4.52 -10.75 -2.61
N LEU A 69 -4.61 -9.55 -3.19
CA LEU A 69 -5.89 -8.96 -3.59
C LEU A 69 -6.60 -9.81 -4.65
N ARG A 70 -5.86 -10.32 -5.63
CA ARG A 70 -6.42 -11.20 -6.67
C ARG A 70 -6.93 -12.51 -6.08
N GLN A 71 -6.21 -13.11 -5.14
CA GLN A 71 -6.63 -14.33 -4.46
C GLN A 71 -7.89 -14.11 -3.63
N ALA A 72 -8.02 -12.96 -2.96
CA ALA A 72 -9.20 -12.61 -2.18
C ALA A 72 -10.44 -12.35 -3.05
N THR A 73 -10.27 -11.97 -4.33
CA THR A 73 -11.37 -11.71 -5.28
C THR A 73 -11.78 -12.93 -6.10
N LEU A 74 -11.01 -14.02 -6.06
CA LEU A 74 -11.43 -15.29 -6.68
C LEU A 74 -12.58 -15.87 -5.84
N PRO A 75 -13.68 -16.36 -6.48
CA PRO A 75 -14.76 -16.99 -5.77
C PRO A 75 -14.25 -18.28 -5.12
N THR A 76 -13.94 -18.18 -3.84
CA THR A 76 -13.72 -19.36 -3.01
C THR A 76 -15.11 -19.85 -2.63
N GLU A 77 -15.44 -21.11 -2.92
CA GLU A 77 -16.67 -21.78 -2.49
C GLU A 77 -16.71 -22.00 -0.96
N SER A 78 -16.32 -21.00 -0.21
CA SER A 78 -16.33 -21.00 1.26
C SER A 78 -17.16 -19.80 1.70
N LEU A 79 -18.40 -20.06 2.08
CA LEU A 79 -19.38 -19.08 2.57
C LEU A 79 -18.96 -18.40 3.89
N ASP A 80 -17.85 -18.78 4.49
CA ASP A 80 -17.43 -18.28 5.81
C ASP A 80 -16.49 -17.07 5.76
N ALA A 81 -16.02 -16.64 4.58
CA ALA A 81 -15.08 -15.52 4.45
C ALA A 81 -15.75 -14.15 4.26
N LEU A 82 -17.08 -14.06 4.20
CA LEU A 82 -17.80 -12.80 3.97
C LEU A 82 -18.16 -12.03 5.24
N ALA A 83 -17.82 -12.53 6.41
CA ALA A 83 -18.28 -11.96 7.68
C ALA A 83 -17.29 -11.02 8.40
N GLU A 84 -16.05 -10.85 7.92
CA GLU A 84 -15.03 -10.13 8.71
C GLU A 84 -14.51 -8.81 8.09
N HIS A 85 -15.15 -8.27 7.06
CA HIS A 85 -14.74 -6.99 6.46
C HIS A 85 -15.63 -5.80 6.86
N GLY A 86 -16.29 -5.86 7.99
CA GLY A 86 -17.31 -4.90 8.39
C GLY A 86 -17.29 -4.38 9.82
N ALA A 87 -16.22 -4.54 10.57
CA ALA A 87 -16.12 -3.90 11.88
C ALA A 87 -15.12 -2.75 11.82
N LEU A 88 -15.63 -1.52 11.62
CA LEU A 88 -14.93 -0.32 12.05
C LEU A 88 -14.70 -0.43 13.56
N PRO A 89 -13.44 -0.44 14.05
CA PRO A 89 -13.22 -0.33 15.49
C PRO A 89 -13.74 1.02 15.95
N ASP A 90 -14.63 1.00 16.93
CA ASP A 90 -15.07 2.19 17.65
C ASP A 90 -13.83 2.90 18.23
N PRO A 91 -13.56 4.16 17.89
CA PRO A 91 -12.40 4.87 18.43
C PRO A 91 -12.68 5.22 19.87
N GLY A 92 -12.14 4.40 20.78
CA GLY A 92 -12.10 4.77 22.21
C GLY A 92 -11.36 6.11 22.40
N PRO A 93 -11.63 6.87 23.48
CA PRO A 93 -11.08 8.18 23.70
C PRO A 93 -9.56 8.11 23.90
N GLY A 94 -8.83 8.45 22.86
CA GLY A 94 -7.38 8.61 22.85
C GLY A 94 -6.98 10.08 22.74
N PRO A 95 -5.72 10.46 23.06
CA PRO A 95 -5.26 11.83 22.91
C PRO A 95 -5.46 12.32 21.46
N ALA A 96 -5.78 13.59 21.28
CA ALA A 96 -6.21 14.19 20.01
C ALA A 96 -5.31 13.88 18.79
N ALA A 97 -3.99 13.74 18.99
CA ALA A 97 -3.05 13.36 17.94
C ALA A 97 -3.22 11.88 17.50
N GLY A 98 -3.51 10.98 18.43
CA GLY A 98 -3.81 9.57 18.13
C GLY A 98 -5.15 9.40 17.42
N LEU A 99 -6.12 10.25 17.69
CA LEU A 99 -7.41 10.29 17.02
C LEU A 99 -7.24 10.73 15.56
N ALA A 100 -6.49 11.80 15.30
CA ALA A 100 -6.23 12.29 13.95
C ALA A 100 -5.50 11.26 13.06
N LEU A 101 -4.56 10.49 13.63
CA LEU A 101 -3.87 9.42 12.90
C LEU A 101 -4.80 8.24 12.58
N ARG A 102 -5.64 7.83 13.53
CA ARG A 102 -6.64 6.77 13.31
C ARG A 102 -7.68 7.19 12.28
N ASP A 103 -8.10 8.45 12.29
CA ASP A 103 -8.99 9.00 11.29
C ASP A 103 -8.36 8.97 9.91
N LEU A 104 -7.08 9.34 9.77
CA LEU A 104 -6.36 9.27 8.51
C LEU A 104 -6.23 7.83 8.00
N ASP A 105 -5.90 6.88 8.85
CA ASP A 105 -5.82 5.46 8.49
C ASP A 105 -7.15 4.93 7.99
N SER A 106 -8.25 5.28 8.66
CA SER A 106 -9.59 4.90 8.24
C SER A 106 -10.01 5.53 6.91
N LEU A 107 -9.62 6.78 6.66
CA LEU A 107 -9.85 7.46 5.39
C LEU A 107 -9.02 6.86 4.26
N LEU A 108 -7.76 6.53 4.51
CA LEU A 108 -6.89 5.85 3.56
C LEU A 108 -7.44 4.45 3.19
N ALA A 109 -8.04 3.74 4.14
CA ALA A 109 -8.67 2.43 3.91
C ALA A 109 -9.84 2.51 2.92
N ARG A 110 -10.47 3.67 2.76
CA ARG A 110 -11.57 3.92 1.83
C ARG A 110 -11.11 4.25 0.40
N LEU A 111 -9.82 4.42 0.19
CA LEU A 111 -9.26 4.59 -1.15
C LEU A 111 -9.17 3.25 -1.89
N PRO A 112 -9.40 3.23 -3.22
CA PRO A 112 -9.05 2.07 -4.02
C PRO A 112 -7.59 1.67 -3.85
N PRO A 113 -7.24 0.37 -3.82
CA PRO A 113 -5.88 -0.09 -3.56
C PRO A 113 -4.82 0.54 -4.47
N GLU A 114 -5.12 0.73 -5.76
CA GLU A 114 -4.21 1.30 -6.74
C GLU A 114 -3.92 2.78 -6.46
N GLN A 115 -4.92 3.54 -6.04
CA GLN A 115 -4.77 4.95 -5.68
C GLN A 115 -4.01 5.10 -4.37
N ARG A 116 -4.32 4.25 -3.40
CA ARG A 116 -3.66 4.22 -2.09
C ARG A 116 -2.18 3.92 -2.21
N SER A 117 -1.80 2.90 -2.99
CA SER A 117 -0.40 2.51 -3.21
C SER A 117 0.43 3.65 -3.79
N VAL A 118 -0.06 4.31 -4.84
CA VAL A 118 0.64 5.43 -5.49
C VAL A 118 0.77 6.61 -4.54
N LEU A 119 -0.32 6.96 -3.84
CA LEU A 119 -0.32 8.09 -2.91
C LEU A 119 0.68 7.87 -1.77
N LEU A 120 0.75 6.68 -1.21
CA LEU A 120 1.67 6.35 -0.12
C LEU A 120 3.14 6.34 -0.57
N LEU A 121 3.45 5.83 -1.77
CA LEU A 121 4.82 5.87 -2.31
C LEU A 121 5.31 7.30 -2.53
N VAL A 122 4.44 8.19 -2.99
CA VAL A 122 4.79 9.60 -3.19
C VAL A 122 4.86 10.35 -1.86
N ALA A 123 3.84 10.24 -1.02
CA ALA A 123 3.72 11.06 0.18
C ALA A 123 4.56 10.54 1.36
N LEU A 124 4.63 9.23 1.55
CA LEU A 124 5.30 8.60 2.69
C LEU A 124 6.75 8.25 2.39
N GLU A 125 7.04 7.80 1.17
CA GLU A 125 8.37 7.36 0.76
C GLU A 125 9.11 8.37 -0.11
N GLU A 126 8.48 9.52 -0.40
CA GLU A 126 9.07 10.65 -1.14
C GLU A 126 9.64 10.24 -2.51
N MET A 127 8.99 9.25 -3.14
CA MET A 127 9.39 8.79 -4.47
C MET A 127 8.90 9.78 -5.54
N SER A 128 9.74 10.01 -6.54
CA SER A 128 9.31 10.73 -7.74
C SER A 128 8.29 9.92 -8.54
N TYR A 129 7.51 10.58 -9.39
CA TYR A 129 6.52 9.89 -10.23
C TYR A 129 7.18 8.86 -11.16
N ASP A 130 8.36 9.18 -11.69
CA ASP A 130 9.14 8.24 -12.52
C ASP A 130 9.61 7.02 -11.71
N GLN A 131 10.04 7.23 -10.47
CA GLN A 131 10.41 6.14 -9.56
C GLN A 131 9.21 5.26 -9.23
N VAL A 132 8.05 5.84 -8.96
CA VAL A 132 6.80 5.09 -8.72
C VAL A 132 6.40 4.29 -9.96
N ALA A 133 6.45 4.90 -11.14
CA ALA A 133 6.16 4.23 -12.40
C ALA A 133 7.05 3.00 -12.62
N ALA A 134 8.36 3.15 -12.43
CA ALA A 134 9.33 2.07 -12.54
C ALA A 134 9.13 0.98 -11.47
N THR A 135 8.88 1.38 -10.23
CA THR A 135 8.68 0.46 -9.08
C THR A 135 7.42 -0.38 -9.26
N LEU A 136 6.32 0.21 -9.69
CA LEU A 136 5.03 -0.47 -9.87
C LEU A 136 4.88 -1.12 -11.26
N GLY A 137 5.77 -0.82 -12.20
CA GLY A 137 5.69 -1.32 -13.57
C GLY A 137 4.48 -0.79 -14.33
N ILE A 138 4.11 0.48 -14.12
CA ILE A 138 2.97 1.15 -14.75
C ILE A 138 3.43 2.40 -15.52
N PRO A 139 2.66 2.85 -16.53
CA PRO A 139 2.98 4.09 -17.24
C PRO A 139 2.96 5.32 -16.31
N LEU A 140 3.79 6.32 -16.60
CA LEU A 140 3.83 7.58 -15.84
C LEU A 140 2.47 8.28 -15.81
N GLY A 141 1.75 8.29 -16.94
CA GLY A 141 0.39 8.85 -17.01
C GLY A 141 -0.59 8.15 -16.05
N THR A 142 -0.43 6.85 -15.84
CA THR A 142 -1.23 6.07 -14.87
C THR A 142 -0.90 6.47 -13.44
N VAL A 143 0.38 6.69 -13.11
CA VAL A 143 0.79 7.23 -11.80
C VAL A 143 0.12 8.57 -11.54
N MET A 144 0.21 9.49 -12.49
CA MET A 144 -0.35 10.84 -12.39
C MET A 144 -1.87 10.81 -12.20
N SER A 145 -2.59 10.01 -12.99
CA SER A 145 -4.05 9.90 -12.90
C SER A 145 -4.50 9.24 -11.59
N ARG A 146 -3.84 8.17 -11.14
CA ARG A 146 -4.13 7.53 -9.85
C ARG A 146 -3.86 8.45 -8.67
N LEU A 147 -2.76 9.19 -8.71
CA LEU A 147 -2.39 10.14 -7.67
C LEU A 147 -3.40 11.29 -7.58
N SER A 148 -3.79 11.87 -8.73
CA SER A 148 -4.77 12.95 -8.80
C SER A 148 -6.13 12.51 -8.24
N ARG A 149 -6.62 11.35 -8.67
CA ARG A 149 -7.90 10.78 -8.17
C ARG A 149 -7.81 10.41 -6.69
N GLY A 150 -6.68 9.85 -6.25
CA GLY A 150 -6.47 9.50 -4.84
C GLY A 150 -6.48 10.73 -3.93
N ARG A 151 -5.80 11.79 -4.33
CA ARG A 151 -5.78 13.08 -3.59
C ARG A 151 -7.18 13.71 -3.53
N GLU A 152 -7.90 13.77 -4.64
CA GLU A 152 -9.24 14.33 -4.68
C GLU A 152 -10.21 13.52 -3.82
N ARG A 153 -10.15 12.19 -3.90
CA ARG A 153 -10.99 11.32 -3.08
C ARG A 153 -10.68 11.47 -1.60
N LEU A 154 -9.40 11.55 -1.22
CA LEU A 154 -9.01 11.78 0.16
C LEU A 154 -9.48 13.15 0.66
N ARG A 155 -9.35 14.19 -0.16
CA ARG A 155 -9.85 15.54 0.15
C ARG A 155 -11.36 15.55 0.45
N LEU A 156 -12.15 14.88 -0.39
CA LEU A 156 -13.59 14.75 -0.19
C LEU A 156 -13.92 14.00 1.10
N LEU A 157 -13.23 12.90 1.37
CA LEU A 157 -13.41 12.12 2.59
C LEU A 157 -13.05 12.94 3.85
N MET A 158 -11.98 13.72 3.80
CA MET A 158 -11.57 14.60 4.91
C MET A 158 -12.59 15.71 5.17
N ALA A 159 -13.26 16.19 4.12
CA ALA A 159 -14.32 17.19 4.22
C ALA A 159 -15.69 16.59 4.64
N GLY A 160 -15.78 15.27 4.86
CA GLY A 160 -17.04 14.58 5.16
C GLY A 160 -18.02 14.54 3.99
N GLN A 161 -17.53 14.75 2.77
CA GLN A 161 -18.36 14.78 1.56
C GLN A 161 -18.50 13.37 0.96
N ALA A 162 -19.63 13.12 0.29
CA ALA A 162 -19.85 11.88 -0.44
C ALA A 162 -18.86 11.79 -1.62
N VAL A 163 -18.19 10.64 -1.72
CA VAL A 163 -17.32 10.35 -2.87
C VAL A 163 -18.18 9.85 -4.02
N PRO A 164 -18.14 10.48 -5.20
CA PRO A 164 -18.87 10.00 -6.37
C PRO A 164 -18.50 8.55 -6.67
N ALA A 165 -19.48 7.71 -6.92
CA ALA A 165 -19.24 6.34 -7.37
C ALA A 165 -18.46 6.37 -8.69
N PRO A 166 -17.49 5.45 -8.91
CA PRO A 166 -16.81 5.36 -10.18
C PRO A 166 -17.85 5.12 -11.28
N LEU A 167 -17.80 5.93 -12.33
CA LEU A 167 -18.64 5.73 -13.50
C LEU A 167 -18.33 4.36 -14.08
N LYS A 168 -19.28 3.44 -14.01
CA LYS A 168 -19.19 2.19 -14.77
C LYS A 168 -19.39 2.56 -16.23
N VAL A 169 -18.32 2.44 -17.00
CA VAL A 169 -18.44 2.46 -18.47
C VAL A 169 -19.17 1.18 -18.84
N ILE A 170 -20.42 1.31 -19.18
CA ILE A 170 -21.21 0.22 -19.80
C ILE A 170 -20.70 0.13 -21.24
N LYS A 171 -20.01 -0.96 -21.55
CA LYS A 171 -19.70 -1.34 -22.92
C LYS A 171 -20.89 -2.05 -23.51
#